data_e6f00594ea2a1cdca517f7c73528af27
#
_entry.id   e6f00594ea2a1cdca517f7c73528af27
#
_cell.length_a   1.000
_cell.length_b   1.000
_cell.length_c   1.000
_cell.angle_alpha   90.00
_cell.angle_beta   90.00
_cell.angle_gamma   90.00
#
_symmetry.space_group_name_H-M   'P 1'
#
loop_
_entity.id
_entity.type
_entity.pdbx_description
1 polymer ?
#
loop_
_entity_poly.entity_id
_entity_poly.type
_entity_poly.pdbx_seq_one_letter_code
_entity_poly.pdbx_strand_id
1 'polypeptide(L)'
;MLVGLDGTIRNSARIESEQVHHPLGTLHGFTLTRDSIEESAQLFREPPLEDRQGIPGLNSDRADIILPGAMILPGIMDRLDVDSVAISQNGVREGVFFERFWQHLSEPVIPTVRRFSVLSLARNYNYE
;
A
#
# COMPACT_ATOMS: atom_id res chain seq x y z
N MET A 1 -6.07 -10.27 9.99
CA MET A 1 -5.48 -9.70 8.76
C MET A 1 -5.29 -8.21 8.99
N LEU A 2 -4.10 -7.69 8.78
CA LEU A 2 -3.79 -6.26 8.85
C LEU A 2 -3.86 -5.67 7.44
N VAL A 3 -4.44 -4.47 7.30
CA VAL A 3 -4.51 -3.77 6.02
C VAL A 3 -3.80 -2.44 6.16
N GLY A 4 -2.82 -2.21 5.28
CA GLY A 4 -2.03 -1.00 5.23
C GLY A 4 -2.58 0.02 4.24
N LEU A 5 -2.71 1.25 4.69
CA LEU A 5 -3.19 2.40 3.92
C LEU A 5 -2.13 3.48 3.89
N ASP A 6 -2.13 4.26 2.81
CA ASP A 6 -1.36 5.50 2.69
C ASP A 6 0.17 5.41 2.73
N GLY A 7 0.75 6.52 2.65
CA GLY A 7 2.11 7.02 2.76
C GLY A 7 3.23 5.98 2.81
N THR A 8 3.75 5.74 3.99
CA THR A 8 4.94 4.92 4.22
C THR A 8 4.75 3.48 3.74
N ILE A 9 3.63 2.84 4.10
CA ILE A 9 3.42 1.43 3.78
C ILE A 9 3.26 1.19 2.28
N ARG A 10 2.66 2.14 1.54
CA ARG A 10 2.59 2.05 0.07
C ARG A 10 3.95 2.28 -0.60
N ASN A 11 4.81 3.11 -0.03
CA ASN A 11 6.18 3.25 -0.53
C ASN A 11 6.99 1.98 -0.31
N SER A 12 6.93 1.37 0.88
CA SER A 12 7.57 0.07 1.14
C SER A 12 7.06 -1.00 0.17
N ALA A 13 5.74 -1.07 -0.06
CA ALA A 13 5.16 -2.00 -1.01
C ALA A 13 5.61 -1.76 -2.46
N ARG A 14 5.79 -0.51 -2.86
CA ARG A 14 6.29 -0.18 -4.20
C ARG A 14 7.72 -0.65 -4.38
N ILE A 15 8.58 -0.38 -3.41
CA ILE A 15 9.98 -0.81 -3.43
C ILE A 15 10.06 -2.34 -3.53
N GLU A 16 9.35 -3.05 -2.65
CA GLU A 16 9.29 -4.51 -2.68
C GLU A 16 8.74 -5.04 -4.01
N SER A 17 7.67 -4.43 -4.52
CA SER A 17 7.06 -4.84 -5.79
C SER A 17 8.02 -4.69 -6.98
N GLU A 18 8.88 -3.70 -6.96
CA GLU A 18 9.94 -3.53 -7.96
C GLU A 18 11.05 -4.57 -7.81
N GLN A 19 11.47 -4.86 -6.58
CA GLN A 19 12.50 -5.87 -6.29
C GLN A 19 12.06 -7.27 -6.73
N VAL A 20 10.80 -7.65 -6.43
CA VAL A 20 10.26 -8.97 -6.83
C VAL A 20 9.71 -9.00 -8.25
N HIS A 21 9.87 -7.92 -9.02
CA HIS A 21 9.34 -7.78 -10.38
C HIS A 21 7.84 -8.13 -10.46
N HIS A 22 7.05 -7.55 -9.55
CA HIS A 22 5.62 -7.82 -9.47
C HIS A 22 4.92 -7.52 -10.81
N PRO A 23 4.20 -8.48 -11.41
CA PRO A 23 3.70 -8.34 -12.78
C PRO A 23 2.54 -7.37 -12.93
N LEU A 24 1.91 -6.97 -11.82
CA LEU A 24 0.76 -6.08 -11.85
C LEU A 24 1.18 -4.63 -11.57
N GLY A 25 0.68 -3.69 -12.37
CA GLY A 25 0.91 -2.26 -12.15
C GLY A 25 0.11 -1.67 -10.96
N THR A 26 -0.54 -2.52 -10.16
CA THR A 26 -1.32 -2.13 -8.99
C THR A 26 -0.74 -2.76 -7.72
N LEU A 27 -0.72 -1.97 -6.66
CA LEU A 27 -0.35 -2.44 -5.32
C LEU A 27 -1.56 -2.87 -4.49
N HIS A 28 -2.77 -2.74 -5.02
CA HIS A 28 -3.97 -3.14 -4.27
C HIS A 28 -4.00 -4.66 -4.09
N GLY A 29 -4.01 -5.12 -2.85
CA GLY A 29 -3.92 -6.55 -2.51
C GLY A 29 -2.49 -7.10 -2.47
N PHE A 30 -1.46 -6.31 -2.80
CA PHE A 30 -0.07 -6.70 -2.59
C PHE A 30 0.16 -6.95 -1.11
N THR A 31 0.94 -7.98 -0.78
CA THR A 31 1.19 -8.36 0.61
C THR A 31 2.66 -8.12 0.94
N LEU A 32 2.89 -7.31 1.97
CA LEU A 32 4.20 -7.16 2.60
C LEU A 32 4.33 -8.15 3.75
N THR A 33 5.43 -8.88 3.78
CA THR A 33 5.81 -9.69 4.94
C THR A 33 6.57 -8.85 5.96
N ARG A 34 6.69 -9.36 7.18
CA ARG A 34 7.54 -8.75 8.20
C ARG A 34 8.96 -8.57 7.70
N ASP A 35 9.54 -9.62 7.13
CA ASP A 35 10.92 -9.63 6.65
C ASP A 35 11.14 -8.55 5.60
N SER A 36 10.24 -8.42 4.61
CA SER A 36 10.36 -7.39 3.56
C SER A 36 10.23 -5.96 4.11
N ILE A 37 9.47 -5.77 5.19
CA ILE A 37 9.36 -4.48 5.86
C ILE A 37 10.65 -4.14 6.62
N GLU A 38 11.25 -5.12 7.30
CA GLU A 38 12.53 -4.95 8.01
C GLU A 38 13.68 -4.69 7.02
N GLU A 39 13.72 -5.38 5.90
CA GLU A 39 14.67 -5.13 4.81
C GLU A 39 14.49 -3.71 4.22
N SER A 40 13.26 -3.28 4.00
CA SER A 40 12.97 -1.90 3.59
C SER A 40 13.46 -0.89 4.62
N ALA A 41 13.27 -1.14 5.91
CA ALA A 41 13.75 -0.25 6.98
C ALA A 41 15.28 -0.16 7.00
N GLN A 42 16.00 -1.27 6.74
CA GLN A 42 17.45 -1.26 6.60
C GLN A 42 17.89 -0.45 5.37
N LEU A 43 17.24 -0.66 4.23
CA LEU A 43 17.49 0.08 2.99
C LEU A 43 17.35 1.60 3.20
N PHE A 44 16.42 2.03 4.05
CA PHE A 44 16.25 3.45 4.37
C PHE A 44 17.25 3.98 5.40
N ARG A 45 17.82 3.09 6.24
CA ARG A 45 18.76 3.46 7.29
C ARG A 45 20.16 3.67 6.76
N GLU A 46 20.63 2.84 5.83
CA GLU A 46 22.00 2.81 5.36
C GLU A 46 22.44 4.10 4.66
N PRO A 47 21.71 4.63 3.66
CA PRO A 47 22.15 5.83 2.96
C PRO A 47 21.86 7.11 3.77
N PRO A 48 22.69 8.16 3.62
CA PRO A 48 22.36 9.51 4.06
C PRO A 48 21.03 9.98 3.48
N LEU A 49 20.40 10.97 4.11
CA LEU A 49 19.09 11.49 3.69
C LEU A 49 19.09 11.93 2.21
N GLU A 50 20.17 12.55 1.76
CA GLU A 50 20.33 13.06 0.40
C GLU A 50 20.27 11.93 -0.65
N ASP A 51 20.85 10.79 -0.33
CA ASP A 51 20.94 9.63 -1.23
C ASP A 51 19.66 8.79 -1.23
N ARG A 52 18.81 8.89 -0.19
CA ARG A 52 17.52 8.16 -0.11
C ARG A 52 16.58 8.54 -1.23
N GLN A 53 16.66 9.76 -1.75
CA GLN A 53 15.83 10.21 -2.87
C GLN A 53 16.06 9.39 -4.16
N GLY A 54 17.24 8.74 -4.26
CA GLY A 54 17.59 7.86 -5.37
C GLY A 54 17.10 6.42 -5.24
N ILE A 55 16.45 6.03 -4.15
CA ILE A 55 15.95 4.66 -3.97
C ILE A 55 14.80 4.40 -4.94
N PRO A 56 14.92 3.39 -5.83
CA PRO A 56 13.86 3.05 -6.77
C PRO A 56 12.55 2.73 -6.05
N GLY A 57 11.45 3.29 -6.52
CA GLY A 57 10.13 3.11 -5.91
C GLY A 57 9.82 4.06 -4.74
N LEU A 58 10.82 4.74 -4.16
CA LEU A 58 10.59 5.72 -3.12
C LEU A 58 10.15 7.07 -3.72
N ASN A 59 9.06 7.63 -3.18
CA ASN A 59 8.71 9.01 -3.49
C ASN A 59 9.70 9.97 -2.79
N SER A 60 10.39 10.82 -3.57
CA SER A 60 11.39 11.77 -3.08
C SER A 60 10.88 12.66 -1.94
N ASP A 61 9.60 13.08 -2.00
CA ASP A 61 8.95 13.91 -0.97
C ASP A 61 8.77 13.18 0.37
N ARG A 62 9.10 11.89 0.42
CA ARG A 62 8.96 11.04 1.60
C ARG A 62 10.29 10.56 2.17
N ALA A 63 11.41 10.91 1.54
CA ALA A 63 12.73 10.42 1.91
C ALA A 63 13.12 10.75 3.38
N ASP A 64 12.63 11.87 3.89
CA ASP A 64 12.88 12.32 5.27
C ASP A 64 12.07 11.58 6.33
N ILE A 65 10.81 11.21 6.00
CA ILE A 65 9.87 10.60 6.95
C ILE A 65 9.68 9.09 6.76
N ILE A 66 10.24 8.51 5.69
CA ILE A 66 10.03 7.10 5.38
C ILE A 66 10.62 6.17 6.43
N LEU A 67 11.82 6.47 6.94
CA LEU A 67 12.50 5.63 7.92
C LEU A 67 11.75 5.51 9.24
N PRO A 68 11.34 6.59 9.93
CA PRO A 68 10.54 6.47 11.15
C PRO A 68 9.27 5.63 10.95
N GLY A 69 8.58 5.85 9.83
CA GLY A 69 7.37 5.09 9.51
C GLY A 69 7.62 3.61 9.27
N ALA A 70 8.71 3.27 8.56
CA ALA A 70 9.08 1.88 8.33
C ALA A 70 9.50 1.16 9.64
N MET A 71 10.14 1.87 10.57
CA MET A 71 10.53 1.30 11.86
C MET A 71 9.37 1.04 12.81
N ILE A 72 8.28 1.79 12.71
CA ILE A 72 7.10 1.61 13.57
C ILE A 72 6.30 0.36 13.17
N LEU A 73 6.27 0.04 11.89
CA LEU A 73 5.39 -1.01 11.37
C LEU A 73 5.70 -2.41 11.91
N PRO A 74 6.96 -2.88 12.00
CA PRO A 74 7.28 -4.16 12.64
C PRO A 74 6.79 -4.24 14.09
N GLY A 75 6.94 -3.15 14.86
CA GLY A 75 6.45 -3.10 16.24
C GLY A 75 4.92 -3.21 16.35
N ILE A 76 4.18 -2.66 15.39
CA ILE A 76 2.72 -2.85 15.32
C ILE A 76 2.39 -4.31 14.98
N MET A 77 3.10 -4.91 14.03
CA MET A 77 2.90 -6.30 13.63
C MET A 77 3.18 -7.25 14.79
N ASP A 78 4.25 -7.01 15.56
CA ASP A 78 4.57 -7.76 16.78
C ASP A 78 3.44 -7.66 17.80
N ARG A 79 2.96 -6.46 18.04
CA ARG A 79 1.90 -6.23 19.03
C ARG A 79 0.58 -6.89 18.68
N LEU A 80 0.30 -7.04 17.37
CA LEU A 80 -0.92 -7.64 16.84
C LEU A 80 -0.77 -9.13 16.49
N ASP A 81 0.43 -9.68 16.65
CA ASP A 81 0.76 -11.06 16.29
C ASP A 81 0.38 -11.39 14.83
N VAL A 82 0.85 -10.54 13.90
CA VAL A 82 0.61 -10.70 12.45
C VAL A 82 1.92 -10.69 11.68
N ASP A 83 2.04 -11.59 10.70
CA ASP A 83 3.24 -11.76 9.89
C ASP A 83 3.20 -11.04 8.55
N SER A 84 2.05 -10.48 8.21
CA SER A 84 1.88 -9.80 6.92
C SER A 84 0.83 -8.69 6.95
N VAL A 85 0.97 -7.77 6.00
CA VAL A 85 0.08 -6.63 5.79
C VAL A 85 -0.37 -6.61 4.34
N ALA A 86 -1.66 -6.65 4.09
CA ALA A 86 -2.22 -6.42 2.76
C ALA A 86 -2.31 -4.92 2.46
N ILE A 87 -1.92 -4.51 1.26
CA ILE A 87 -1.88 -3.11 0.87
C ILE A 87 -3.19 -2.70 0.22
N SER A 88 -3.75 -1.57 0.66
CA SER A 88 -4.85 -0.91 -0.04
C SER A 88 -4.36 0.34 -0.75
N GLN A 89 -4.75 0.49 -2.02
CA GLN A 89 -4.57 1.75 -2.75
C GLN A 89 -5.64 2.78 -2.41
N ASN A 90 -6.75 2.34 -1.82
CA ASN A 90 -7.78 3.23 -1.32
C ASN A 90 -7.40 3.71 0.08
N GLY A 91 -7.55 4.98 0.32
CA GLY A 91 -7.29 5.63 1.61
C GLY A 91 -8.55 6.21 2.23
N VAL A 92 -8.35 7.09 3.20
CA VAL A 92 -9.46 7.76 3.91
C VAL A 92 -10.36 8.56 2.97
N ARG A 93 -9.79 9.23 1.96
CA ARG A 93 -10.55 10.03 0.99
C ARG A 93 -11.53 9.19 0.19
N GLU A 94 -11.07 8.06 -0.31
CA GLU A 94 -11.89 7.10 -1.05
C GLU A 94 -12.97 6.51 -0.13
N GLY A 95 -12.64 6.23 1.14
CA GLY A 95 -13.60 5.76 2.14
C GLY A 95 -14.72 6.75 2.37
N VAL A 96 -14.41 8.03 2.62
CA VAL A 96 -15.39 9.10 2.80
C VAL A 96 -16.25 9.29 1.54
N PHE A 97 -15.63 9.23 0.35
CA PHE A 97 -16.36 9.31 -0.90
C PHE A 97 -17.37 8.18 -1.04
N PHE A 98 -16.95 6.93 -0.81
CA PHE A 98 -17.83 5.77 -0.93
C PHE A 98 -18.93 5.77 0.13
N GLU A 99 -18.63 6.13 1.36
CA GLU A 99 -19.62 6.30 2.41
C GLU A 99 -20.72 7.28 1.99
N ARG A 100 -20.34 8.41 1.43
CA ARG A 100 -21.27 9.42 0.92
C ARG A 100 -22.03 8.96 -0.31
N PHE A 101 -21.33 8.32 -1.25
CA PHE A 101 -21.91 7.88 -2.52
C PHE A 101 -22.92 6.76 -2.32
N TRP A 102 -22.65 5.82 -1.41
CA TRP A 102 -23.53 4.70 -1.10
C TRP A 102 -24.30 4.86 0.22
N GLN A 103 -24.49 6.08 0.68
CA GLN A 103 -25.25 6.36 1.92
C GLN A 103 -26.67 5.79 1.93
N HIS A 104 -27.22 5.44 0.77
CA HIS A 104 -28.52 4.80 0.62
C HIS A 104 -28.49 3.28 0.87
N LEU A 105 -27.31 2.69 0.97
CA LEU A 105 -27.12 1.28 1.29
C LEU A 105 -26.99 1.11 2.80
N SER A 106 -27.46 -0.02 3.33
CA SER A 106 -27.28 -0.37 4.75
C SER A 106 -25.81 -0.47 5.15
N GLU A 107 -24.96 -0.93 4.22
CA GLU A 107 -23.51 -0.93 4.33
C GLU A 107 -22.92 -0.25 3.08
N PRO A 108 -22.14 0.83 3.22
CA PRO A 108 -21.58 1.57 2.09
C PRO A 108 -20.37 0.85 1.50
N VAL A 109 -20.54 -0.38 1.09
CA VAL A 109 -19.51 -1.23 0.49
C VAL A 109 -19.91 -1.68 -0.90
N ILE A 110 -18.94 -2.03 -1.73
CA ILE A 110 -19.18 -2.59 -3.06
C ILE A 110 -19.78 -4.01 -2.90
N PRO A 111 -21.04 -4.24 -3.28
CA PRO A 111 -21.69 -5.55 -3.04
C PRO A 111 -21.00 -6.72 -3.73
N THR A 112 -20.35 -6.46 -4.86
CA THR A 112 -19.68 -7.49 -5.68
C THR A 112 -18.33 -6.97 -6.17
N VAL A 113 -17.32 -7.04 -5.30
CA VAL A 113 -15.96 -6.49 -5.56
C VAL A 113 -15.37 -7.08 -6.85
N ARG A 114 -15.50 -8.39 -7.07
CA ARG A 114 -14.98 -9.02 -8.30
C ARG A 114 -15.60 -8.42 -9.56
N ARG A 115 -16.92 -8.30 -9.61
CA ARG A 115 -17.64 -7.73 -10.75
C ARG A 115 -17.23 -6.27 -10.97
N PHE A 116 -17.17 -5.50 -9.91
CA PHE A 116 -16.74 -4.10 -9.97
C PHE A 116 -15.32 -3.97 -10.54
N SER A 117 -14.37 -4.78 -10.06
CA SER A 117 -12.99 -4.75 -10.52
C SER A 117 -12.87 -5.14 -11.99
N VAL A 118 -13.58 -6.18 -12.43
CA VAL A 118 -13.60 -6.61 -13.84
C VAL A 118 -14.19 -5.54 -14.74
N LEU A 119 -15.32 -4.94 -14.36
CA LEU A 119 -15.93 -3.86 -15.14
C LEU A 119 -15.07 -2.60 -15.17
N SER A 120 -14.40 -2.27 -14.07
CA SER A 120 -13.47 -1.14 -14.02
C SER A 120 -12.27 -1.37 -14.94
N LEU A 121 -11.73 -2.59 -14.95
CA LEU A 121 -10.65 -2.97 -15.85
C LEU A 121 -11.11 -2.89 -17.31
N ALA A 122 -12.27 -3.48 -17.64
CA ALA A 122 -12.84 -3.46 -18.99
C ALA A 122 -12.99 -2.03 -19.53
N ARG A 123 -13.51 -1.11 -18.69
CA ARG A 123 -13.64 0.31 -19.04
C ARG A 123 -12.30 0.99 -19.35
N ASN A 124 -11.25 0.65 -18.59
CA ASN A 124 -9.91 1.19 -18.84
C ASN A 124 -9.35 0.79 -20.21
N TYR A 125 -9.83 -0.33 -20.75
CA TYR A 125 -9.46 -0.82 -22.10
C TYR A 125 -10.54 -0.56 -23.16
N ASN A 126 -11.53 0.31 -22.88
CA ASN A 126 -12.65 0.63 -23.77
C ASN A 126 -13.51 -0.58 -24.20
N TYR A 127 -13.61 -1.60 -23.36
CA TYR A 127 -14.59 -2.66 -23.51
C TYR A 127 -15.88 -2.27 -22.78
N GLU A 128 -16.97 -2.15 -23.52
CA GLU A 128 -18.33 -1.93 -22.98
C GLU A 128 -19.01 -3.25 -22.57
#